data_e56b9be4f6771375364fa7e8ef63fb5c
#
_entry.id   e56b9be4f6771375364fa7e8ef63fb5c
#
_cell.length_a   1.000
_cell.length_b   1.000
_cell.length_c   1.000
_cell.angle_alpha   90.00
_cell.angle_beta   90.00
_cell.angle_gamma   90.00
#
_symmetry.space_group_name_H-M   'P 1'
#
loop_
_entity.id
_entity.type
_entity.pdbx_description
1 polymer ?
#
loop_
_entity_poly.entity_id
_entity_poly.type
_entity_poly.pdbx_seq_one_letter_code
_entity_poly.pdbx_strand_id
1 'polypeptide(L)'
;MVISILGILAGLAVPALKNLGKANVQTSASRQLLDDFGRGRQLAINDHTTVFMVFLSTNFWVPAVNPGWATTLNNTQLTALTNLLGLQMNGYTFIAYGALGDQPGQHQWHYLQPWQSLPQNFMIAPWKFPANPPNPPNPPTFFKDPINGNAFTIYSFDTTNDIPFPTETNANSTVSLPYIAFNYLGQLVSSANDQDVAGNGADIPLAQGSVAYALDPSTKTPTLTSVGANAVAESPVGNSTNITYNIVHIDALTGRATLEYHQVQ
;
A
#
# COMPACT_ATOMS: atom_id res chain seq x y z
N MET A 1 -37.54 -36.14 10.44
CA MET A 1 -36.15 -36.60 10.27
C MET A 1 -35.41 -35.90 9.12
N VAL A 2 -35.93 -35.85 7.89
CA VAL A 2 -35.21 -35.21 6.75
C VAL A 2 -34.87 -33.76 7.00
N ILE A 3 -35.78 -32.97 7.57
CA ILE A 3 -35.58 -31.54 7.85
C ILE A 3 -34.47 -31.30 8.90
N SER A 4 -34.38 -32.23 9.89
CA SER A 4 -33.32 -32.12 10.91
C SER A 4 -31.92 -32.40 10.33
N ILE A 5 -31.82 -33.32 9.39
CA ILE A 5 -30.55 -33.64 8.68
C ILE A 5 -30.14 -32.46 7.79
N LEU A 6 -31.09 -31.86 7.05
CA LEU A 6 -30.84 -30.68 6.25
C LEU A 6 -30.41 -29.47 7.09
N GLY A 7 -31.00 -29.29 8.27
CA GLY A 7 -30.62 -28.21 9.22
C GLY A 7 -29.18 -28.37 9.73
N ILE A 8 -28.77 -29.60 10.04
CA ILE A 8 -27.39 -29.88 10.51
C ILE A 8 -26.40 -29.66 9.37
N LEU A 9 -26.71 -30.15 8.16
CA LEU A 9 -25.85 -29.96 6.98
C LEU A 9 -25.69 -28.49 6.62
N ALA A 10 -26.78 -27.72 6.65
CA ALA A 10 -26.72 -26.27 6.41
C ALA A 10 -25.91 -25.54 7.49
N GLY A 11 -26.04 -25.94 8.76
CA GLY A 11 -25.26 -25.37 9.86
C GLY A 11 -23.75 -25.59 9.75
N LEU A 12 -23.31 -26.70 9.16
CA LEU A 12 -21.90 -26.99 8.92
C LEU A 12 -21.37 -26.38 7.61
N ALA A 13 -22.23 -26.21 6.61
CA ALA A 13 -21.82 -25.65 5.31
C ALA A 13 -21.54 -24.14 5.36
N VAL A 14 -22.31 -23.38 6.14
CA VAL A 14 -22.19 -21.91 6.20
C VAL A 14 -20.79 -21.43 6.67
N PRO A 15 -20.19 -21.95 7.76
CA PRO A 15 -18.84 -21.55 8.14
C PRO A 15 -17.76 -21.99 7.14
N ALA A 16 -17.93 -23.13 6.49
CA ALA A 16 -17.00 -23.60 5.46
C ALA A 16 -16.99 -22.68 4.24
N LEU A 17 -18.16 -22.24 3.77
CA LEU A 17 -18.27 -21.30 2.65
C LEU A 17 -17.68 -19.92 2.97
N LYS A 18 -17.86 -19.43 4.19
CA LYS A 18 -17.24 -18.16 4.62
C LYS A 18 -15.70 -18.22 4.63
N ASN A 19 -15.13 -19.32 5.04
CA ASN A 19 -13.68 -19.50 5.07
C ASN A 19 -13.09 -19.65 3.67
N LEU A 20 -13.77 -20.32 2.75
CA LEU A 20 -13.38 -20.40 1.34
C LEU A 20 -13.37 -19.01 0.67
N GLY A 21 -14.37 -18.19 0.95
CA GLY A 21 -14.42 -16.82 0.43
C GLY A 21 -13.21 -15.99 0.88
N LYS A 22 -12.84 -16.06 2.15
CA LYS A 22 -11.68 -15.33 2.69
C LYS A 22 -10.36 -15.78 2.06
N ALA A 23 -10.13 -17.08 1.93
CA ALA A 23 -8.91 -17.62 1.33
C ALA A 23 -8.76 -17.19 -0.15
N ASN A 24 -9.85 -17.16 -0.91
CA ASN A 24 -9.84 -16.72 -2.30
C ASN A 24 -9.49 -15.23 -2.43
N VAL A 25 -10.00 -14.38 -1.55
CA VAL A 25 -9.70 -12.94 -1.58
C VAL A 25 -8.25 -12.66 -1.21
N GLN A 26 -7.70 -13.39 -0.23
CA GLN A 26 -6.28 -13.30 0.14
C GLN A 26 -5.36 -13.67 -1.02
N THR A 27 -5.67 -14.77 -1.68
CA THR A 27 -4.90 -15.22 -2.87
C THR A 27 -5.01 -14.20 -4.00
N SER A 28 -6.20 -13.61 -4.20
CA SER A 28 -6.41 -12.57 -5.20
C SER A 28 -5.60 -11.31 -4.89
N ALA A 29 -5.60 -10.85 -3.64
CA ALA A 29 -4.83 -9.67 -3.22
C ALA A 29 -3.32 -9.87 -3.42
N SER A 30 -2.81 -11.04 -3.03
CA SER A 30 -1.40 -11.38 -3.21
C SER A 30 -1.00 -11.43 -4.69
N ARG A 31 -1.82 -12.06 -5.53
CA ARG A 31 -1.56 -12.15 -6.98
C ARG A 31 -1.62 -10.78 -7.64
N GLN A 32 -2.64 -9.98 -7.33
CA GLN A 32 -2.74 -8.63 -7.85
C GLN A 32 -1.48 -7.82 -7.53
N LEU A 33 -1.01 -7.86 -6.28
CA LEU A 33 0.17 -7.11 -5.87
C LEU A 33 1.44 -7.61 -6.59
N LEU A 34 1.59 -8.93 -6.76
CA LEU A 34 2.69 -9.52 -7.53
C LEU A 34 2.69 -9.05 -9.00
N ASP A 35 1.52 -9.11 -9.64
CA ASP A 35 1.36 -8.70 -11.03
C ASP A 35 1.64 -7.20 -11.21
N ASP A 36 1.19 -6.39 -10.25
CA ASP A 36 1.39 -4.94 -10.29
C ASP A 36 2.85 -4.55 -10.02
N PHE A 37 3.59 -5.23 -9.13
CA PHE A 37 5.04 -5.03 -9.02
C PHE A 37 5.75 -5.41 -10.32
N GLY A 38 5.37 -6.53 -10.93
CA GLY A 38 5.87 -6.93 -12.24
C GLY A 38 5.60 -5.87 -13.31
N ARG A 39 4.40 -5.28 -13.30
CA ARG A 39 4.00 -4.20 -14.19
C ARG A 39 4.81 -2.92 -13.94
N GLY A 40 4.96 -2.48 -12.69
CA GLY A 40 5.77 -1.29 -12.35
C GLY A 40 7.21 -1.42 -12.83
N ARG A 41 7.80 -2.59 -12.59
CA ARG A 41 9.13 -2.93 -13.11
C ARG A 41 9.19 -2.86 -14.64
N GLN A 42 8.20 -3.42 -15.34
CA GLN A 42 8.15 -3.42 -16.80
C GLN A 42 7.97 -2.01 -17.36
N LEU A 43 7.17 -1.16 -16.73
CA LEU A 43 7.02 0.24 -17.10
C LEU A 43 8.36 0.98 -16.99
N ALA A 44 9.09 0.79 -15.90
CA ALA A 44 10.40 1.41 -15.71
C ALA A 44 11.41 1.03 -16.83
N ILE A 45 11.43 -0.24 -17.19
CA ILE A 45 12.30 -0.75 -18.28
C ILE A 45 11.88 -0.18 -19.64
N ASN A 46 10.57 -0.16 -19.94
CA ASN A 46 10.04 0.29 -21.23
C ASN A 46 10.23 1.80 -21.43
N ASP A 47 9.95 2.57 -20.40
CA ASP A 47 9.97 4.04 -20.46
C ASP A 47 11.38 4.60 -20.19
N HIS A 48 12.35 3.73 -19.88
CA HIS A 48 13.74 4.09 -19.55
C HIS A 48 13.82 5.17 -18.45
N THR A 49 12.93 5.09 -17.47
CA THR A 49 12.85 6.04 -16.36
C THR A 49 12.59 5.32 -15.04
N THR A 50 12.70 6.05 -13.92
CA THR A 50 12.29 5.52 -12.62
C THR A 50 10.79 5.56 -12.47
N VAL A 51 10.21 4.42 -12.16
CA VAL A 51 8.78 4.28 -11.87
C VAL A 51 8.59 4.00 -10.39
N PHE A 52 7.77 4.83 -9.77
CA PHE A 52 7.38 4.75 -8.38
C PHE A 52 5.99 4.14 -8.28
N MET A 53 5.87 3.05 -7.56
CA MET A 53 4.59 2.57 -7.06
C MET A 53 4.35 3.24 -5.72
N VAL A 54 3.51 4.26 -5.68
CA VAL A 54 3.21 5.04 -4.48
C VAL A 54 1.96 4.53 -3.80
N PHE A 55 1.97 4.52 -2.47
CA PHE A 55 0.90 3.99 -1.64
C PHE A 55 0.24 5.10 -0.82
N LEU A 56 -1.04 4.94 -0.54
CA LEU A 56 -1.76 5.83 0.36
C LEU A 56 -1.63 5.35 1.80
N SER A 57 -0.89 6.10 2.62
CA SER A 57 -0.84 5.88 4.06
C SER A 57 -2.12 6.35 4.75
N THR A 58 -2.30 5.99 6.03
CA THR A 58 -3.28 6.70 6.85
C THR A 58 -2.87 8.16 7.00
N ASN A 59 -3.86 9.03 7.07
CA ASN A 59 -3.61 10.44 7.40
C ASN A 59 -2.77 11.22 6.38
N PHE A 60 -2.65 10.75 5.15
CA PHE A 60 -1.87 11.42 4.11
C PHE A 60 -2.30 12.89 3.87
N TRP A 61 -3.53 13.26 4.27
CA TRP A 61 -4.07 14.63 4.17
C TRP A 61 -3.82 15.50 5.41
N VAL A 62 -3.24 14.96 6.47
CA VAL A 62 -3.05 15.70 7.72
C VAL A 62 -1.88 16.67 7.57
N PRO A 63 -2.02 17.95 8.00
CA PRO A 63 -0.94 18.93 7.90
C PRO A 63 0.36 18.54 8.59
N ALA A 64 0.31 17.69 9.60
CA ALA A 64 1.50 17.16 10.27
C ALA A 64 2.33 16.24 9.37
N VAL A 65 1.67 15.56 8.40
CA VAL A 65 2.31 14.68 7.42
C VAL A 65 2.68 15.47 6.17
N ASN A 66 1.76 16.31 5.70
CA ASN A 66 1.90 17.12 4.49
C ASN A 66 1.53 18.58 4.79
N PRO A 67 2.45 19.39 5.32
CA PRO A 67 2.17 20.76 5.74
C PRO A 67 1.69 21.63 4.57
N GLY A 68 0.55 22.29 4.76
CA GLY A 68 0.09 23.35 3.87
C GLY A 68 -0.69 22.93 2.62
N TRP A 69 -0.64 21.68 2.18
CA TRP A 69 -1.30 21.29 0.94
C TRP A 69 -2.85 21.29 1.03
N ALA A 70 -3.40 20.87 2.16
CA ALA A 70 -4.86 20.79 2.34
C ALA A 70 -5.56 22.17 2.28
N THR A 71 -4.85 23.25 2.57
CA THR A 71 -5.38 24.61 2.55
C THR A 71 -5.41 25.25 1.16
N THR A 72 -4.70 24.66 0.20
CA THR A 72 -4.56 25.19 -1.16
C THR A 72 -5.45 24.46 -2.18
N LEU A 73 -6.18 23.42 -1.74
CA LEU A 73 -7.01 22.61 -2.62
C LEU A 73 -8.29 23.33 -3.05
N ASN A 74 -8.58 23.27 -4.33
CA ASN A 74 -9.87 23.69 -4.88
C ASN A 74 -10.92 22.58 -4.70
N ASN A 75 -12.18 22.87 -5.01
CA ASN A 75 -13.30 21.93 -4.83
C ASN A 75 -13.14 20.63 -5.62
N THR A 76 -12.56 20.67 -6.81
CA THR A 76 -12.31 19.47 -7.63
C THR A 76 -11.26 18.58 -6.98
N GLN A 77 -10.21 19.20 -6.46
CA GLN A 77 -9.13 18.51 -5.74
C GLN A 77 -9.62 17.91 -4.42
N LEU A 78 -10.48 18.64 -3.68
CA LEU A 78 -11.13 18.11 -2.48
C LEU A 78 -12.01 16.91 -2.78
N THR A 79 -12.74 16.94 -3.90
CA THR A 79 -13.54 15.78 -4.32
C THR A 79 -12.65 14.58 -4.67
N ALA A 80 -11.57 14.80 -5.41
CA ALA A 80 -10.60 13.76 -5.72
C ALA A 80 -9.97 13.18 -4.45
N LEU A 81 -9.57 14.03 -3.51
CA LEU A 81 -9.07 13.63 -2.19
C LEU A 81 -10.09 12.76 -1.45
N THR A 82 -11.35 13.20 -1.40
CA THR A 82 -12.40 12.46 -0.68
C THR A 82 -12.58 11.05 -1.26
N ASN A 83 -12.46 10.90 -2.57
CA ASN A 83 -12.51 9.59 -3.22
C ASN A 83 -11.33 8.69 -2.83
N LEU A 84 -10.18 9.27 -2.50
CA LEU A 84 -8.99 8.53 -2.09
C LEU A 84 -9.02 8.10 -0.61
N LEU A 85 -9.88 8.70 0.22
CA LEU A 85 -9.96 8.33 1.64
C LEU A 85 -10.33 6.86 1.87
N GLY A 86 -11.13 6.30 0.99
CA GLY A 86 -11.47 4.88 1.03
C GLY A 86 -10.34 3.93 0.61
N LEU A 87 -9.25 4.48 0.07
CA LEU A 87 -8.10 3.72 -0.45
C LEU A 87 -6.89 3.73 0.49
N GLN A 88 -7.04 4.23 1.72
CA GLN A 88 -5.95 4.25 2.69
C GLN A 88 -5.45 2.83 2.97
N MET A 89 -4.15 2.64 3.03
CA MET A 89 -3.45 1.38 3.29
C MET A 89 -3.63 0.29 2.22
N ASN A 90 -4.52 0.48 1.26
CA ASN A 90 -4.78 -0.47 0.18
C ASN A 90 -4.70 0.14 -1.21
N GLY A 91 -4.65 1.46 -1.31
CA GLY A 91 -4.58 2.20 -2.57
C GLY A 91 -3.14 2.47 -3.01
N TYR A 92 -2.92 2.41 -4.31
CA TYR A 92 -1.63 2.70 -4.95
C TYR A 92 -1.82 3.17 -6.40
N THR A 93 -0.79 3.81 -6.93
CA THR A 93 -0.69 4.19 -8.33
C THR A 93 0.75 4.13 -8.80
N PHE A 94 0.99 4.19 -10.12
CA PHE A 94 2.32 4.30 -10.68
C PHE A 94 2.57 5.72 -11.18
N ILE A 95 3.71 6.27 -10.78
CA ILE A 95 4.16 7.60 -11.14
C ILE A 95 5.59 7.49 -11.68
N ALA A 96 5.85 8.08 -12.84
CA ALA A 96 7.18 8.18 -13.39
C ALA A 96 7.79 9.56 -13.08
N TYR A 97 9.09 9.59 -12.86
CA TYR A 97 9.86 10.83 -12.75
C TYR A 97 10.64 11.06 -14.03
N GLY A 98 10.02 11.79 -14.95
CA GLY A 98 10.46 11.95 -16.32
C GLY A 98 9.76 10.96 -17.27
N ALA A 99 9.57 11.37 -18.51
CA ALA A 99 8.98 10.55 -19.57
C ALA A 99 9.77 10.72 -20.88
N LEU A 100 9.57 9.75 -21.78
CA LEU A 100 10.06 9.86 -23.16
C LEU A 100 9.37 11.06 -23.83
N GLY A 101 10.15 12.12 -24.12
CA GLY A 101 9.65 13.37 -24.69
C GLY A 101 9.78 14.59 -23.79
N ASP A 102 10.13 14.41 -22.53
CA ASP A 102 10.51 15.52 -21.66
C ASP A 102 11.78 16.21 -22.18
N GLN A 103 11.89 17.51 -21.94
CA GLN A 103 13.12 18.21 -22.28
C GLN A 103 14.29 17.68 -21.45
N PRO A 104 15.46 17.49 -22.04
CA PRO A 104 16.63 17.03 -21.32
C PRO A 104 16.91 17.88 -20.07
N GLY A 105 16.95 17.22 -18.90
CA GLY A 105 17.18 17.89 -17.62
C GLY A 105 15.94 18.48 -16.94
N GLN A 106 14.77 18.39 -17.57
CA GLN A 106 13.48 18.73 -16.94
C GLN A 106 12.70 17.46 -16.67
N HIS A 107 12.91 16.89 -15.50
CA HIS A 107 12.11 15.76 -15.03
C HIS A 107 10.82 16.25 -14.42
N GLN A 108 9.69 15.74 -14.91
CA GLN A 108 8.37 16.02 -14.38
C GLN A 108 7.73 14.72 -13.90
N TRP A 109 6.79 14.86 -12.96
CA TRP A 109 6.03 13.71 -12.48
C TRP A 109 4.86 13.41 -13.42
N HIS A 110 4.74 12.16 -13.83
CA HIS A 110 3.68 11.67 -14.72
C HIS A 110 2.94 10.52 -14.07
N TYR A 111 1.63 10.64 -13.95
CA TYR A 111 0.78 9.52 -13.50
C TYR A 111 0.57 8.55 -14.65
N LEU A 112 1.09 7.34 -14.51
CA LEU A 112 1.01 6.30 -15.55
C LEU A 112 -0.33 5.56 -15.55
N GLN A 113 -1.05 5.62 -14.43
CA GLN A 113 -2.37 5.02 -14.29
C GLN A 113 -3.21 5.71 -13.20
N PRO A 114 -4.55 5.52 -13.23
CA PRO A 114 -5.40 5.94 -12.12
C PRO A 114 -5.09 5.19 -10.83
N TRP A 115 -5.47 5.77 -9.68
CA TRP A 115 -5.41 5.10 -8.40
C TRP A 115 -6.18 3.77 -8.42
N GLN A 116 -5.56 2.73 -7.95
CA GLN A 116 -6.09 1.37 -7.83
C GLN A 116 -6.10 0.94 -6.36
N SER A 117 -6.83 -0.12 -6.05
CA SER A 117 -6.85 -0.68 -4.70
C SER A 117 -6.72 -2.19 -4.71
N LEU A 118 -6.18 -2.72 -3.64
CA LEU A 118 -6.27 -4.14 -3.33
C LEU A 118 -7.75 -4.55 -3.14
N PRO A 119 -8.06 -5.83 -3.25
CA PRO A 119 -9.41 -6.34 -2.96
C PRO A 119 -9.91 -5.92 -1.58
N GLN A 120 -11.22 -5.80 -1.45
CA GLN A 120 -11.86 -5.38 -0.19
C GLN A 120 -11.38 -6.21 1.01
N ASN A 121 -11.24 -5.55 2.15
CA ASN A 121 -10.77 -6.13 3.42
C ASN A 121 -9.31 -6.60 3.41
N PHE A 122 -8.52 -6.20 2.41
CA PHE A 122 -7.07 -6.37 2.40
C PHE A 122 -6.38 -5.02 2.35
N MET A 123 -5.28 -4.95 3.06
CA MET A 123 -4.43 -3.76 3.16
C MET A 123 -2.99 -4.19 3.36
N ILE A 124 -2.07 -3.28 3.12
CA ILE A 124 -0.68 -3.43 3.55
C ILE A 124 -0.64 -3.23 5.06
N ALA A 125 0.15 -4.02 5.76
CA ALA A 125 0.25 -3.94 7.21
C ALA A 125 0.58 -2.51 7.67
N PRO A 126 -0.14 -1.98 8.67
CA PRO A 126 0.00 -0.58 9.10
C PRO A 126 1.42 -0.18 9.48
N TRP A 127 2.16 -1.10 10.07
CA TRP A 127 3.53 -0.88 10.54
C TRP A 127 4.57 -0.84 9.42
N LYS A 128 4.22 -1.21 8.17
CA LYS A 128 5.08 -1.02 7.00
C LYS A 128 5.17 0.46 6.59
N PHE A 129 4.18 1.26 6.92
CA PHE A 129 4.18 2.68 6.63
C PHE A 129 5.02 3.45 7.64
N PRO A 130 5.78 4.48 7.22
CA PRO A 130 6.54 5.29 8.15
C PRO A 130 5.62 5.97 9.16
N ALA A 131 6.03 5.97 10.42
CA ALA A 131 5.27 6.57 11.51
C ALA A 131 5.37 8.09 11.46
N ASN A 132 4.41 8.74 10.79
CA ASN A 132 4.25 10.18 10.91
C ASN A 132 2.78 10.59 10.64
N PRO A 133 2.07 11.16 11.63
CA PRO A 133 2.44 11.33 13.03
C PRO A 133 2.54 9.99 13.79
N PRO A 134 3.31 9.97 14.88
CA PRO A 134 3.65 8.72 15.54
C PRO A 134 2.42 8.04 16.10
N ASN A 135 2.08 6.93 15.57
CA ASN A 135 1.41 5.79 16.19
C ASN A 135 0.80 4.88 15.16
N PRO A 136 1.42 3.82 14.87
CA PRO A 136 1.14 2.53 15.46
C PRO A 136 2.25 2.16 16.45
N PRO A 137 2.01 1.21 17.35
CA PRO A 137 3.07 0.68 18.18
C PRO A 137 4.24 0.31 17.26
N ASN A 138 5.46 0.55 17.74
CA ASN A 138 6.70 0.29 17.02
C ASN A 138 6.53 -0.93 16.11
N PRO A 139 6.77 -0.79 14.79
CA PRO A 139 6.68 -1.94 13.92
C PRO A 139 7.52 -3.07 14.51
N PRO A 140 7.07 -4.32 14.45
CA PRO A 140 7.91 -5.42 14.88
C PRO A 140 9.20 -5.32 14.06
N THR A 141 10.31 -5.05 14.74
CA THR A 141 11.60 -4.79 14.10
C THR A 141 12.18 -6.02 13.42
N PHE A 142 11.61 -7.18 13.73
CA PHE A 142 12.01 -8.44 13.10
C PHE A 142 10.90 -9.48 13.21
N PHE A 143 10.88 -10.34 12.23
CA PHE A 143 10.03 -11.54 12.16
C PHE A 143 10.93 -12.76 12.25
N LYS A 144 10.36 -13.86 12.69
CA LYS A 144 11.03 -15.16 12.61
C LYS A 144 10.63 -15.85 11.31
N ASP A 145 11.62 -16.27 10.54
CA ASP A 145 11.41 -17.17 9.43
C ASP A 145 10.86 -18.50 9.98
N PRO A 146 9.67 -18.92 9.56
CA PRO A 146 9.05 -20.13 10.07
C PRO A 146 9.81 -21.41 9.67
N ILE A 147 10.65 -21.36 8.62
CA ILE A 147 11.38 -22.52 8.12
C ILE A 147 12.64 -22.76 8.95
N ASN A 148 13.40 -21.70 9.23
CA ASN A 148 14.71 -21.80 9.89
C ASN A 148 14.77 -21.12 11.26
N GLY A 149 13.71 -20.43 11.67
CA GLY A 149 13.60 -19.72 12.95
C GLY A 149 14.49 -18.47 13.07
N ASN A 150 15.18 -18.08 11.99
CA ASN A 150 16.03 -16.90 11.98
C ASN A 150 15.19 -15.62 11.99
N ALA A 151 15.64 -14.61 12.72
CA ALA A 151 15.03 -13.30 12.69
C ALA A 151 15.44 -12.54 11.43
N PHE A 152 14.48 -11.90 10.75
CA PHE A 152 14.74 -10.96 9.68
C PHE A 152 13.98 -9.65 9.92
N THR A 153 14.52 -8.56 9.37
CA THR A 153 13.97 -7.21 9.58
C THR A 153 13.15 -6.78 8.37
N ILE A 154 11.93 -6.34 8.61
CA ILE A 154 11.14 -5.66 7.59
C ILE A 154 11.27 -4.15 7.79
N TYR A 155 11.85 -3.49 6.80
CA TYR A 155 12.02 -2.05 6.82
C TYR A 155 10.72 -1.34 6.43
N SER A 156 10.51 -0.14 6.99
CA SER A 156 9.42 0.74 6.56
C SER A 156 9.58 1.13 5.09
N PHE A 157 8.50 1.61 4.48
CA PHE A 157 8.60 2.25 3.18
C PHE A 157 9.47 3.51 3.26
N ASP A 158 10.23 3.76 2.19
CA ASP A 158 10.77 5.08 1.92
C ASP A 158 9.65 6.04 1.54
N THR A 159 9.88 7.33 1.73
CA THR A 159 8.94 8.38 1.34
C THR A 159 9.58 9.29 0.32
N THR A 160 8.86 9.59 -0.75
CA THR A 160 9.29 10.61 -1.71
C THR A 160 8.50 11.89 -1.50
N ASN A 161 9.17 13.01 -1.65
CA ASN A 161 8.60 14.35 -1.50
C ASN A 161 8.22 14.92 -2.86
N ASP A 162 7.36 15.94 -2.83
CA ASP A 162 7.03 16.76 -4.00
C ASP A 162 6.30 16.05 -5.14
N ILE A 163 5.57 14.98 -4.84
CA ILE A 163 4.66 14.38 -5.81
C ILE A 163 3.43 15.28 -5.94
N PRO A 164 3.08 15.76 -7.17
CA PRO A 164 1.83 16.47 -7.40
C PRO A 164 0.64 15.57 -7.02
N PHE A 165 -0.28 16.10 -6.23
CA PHE A 165 -1.35 15.28 -5.66
C PHE A 165 -2.68 16.07 -5.61
N PRO A 166 -3.84 15.45 -5.84
CA PRO A 166 -4.06 14.02 -6.13
C PRO A 166 -3.87 13.62 -7.60
N THR A 167 -3.51 14.56 -8.46
CA THR A 167 -3.30 14.35 -9.90
C THR A 167 -2.11 15.16 -10.41
N GLU A 168 -1.60 14.81 -11.59
CA GLU A 168 -0.48 15.44 -12.27
C GLU A 168 -0.63 16.97 -12.45
N THR A 169 -1.85 17.44 -12.64
CA THR A 169 -2.13 18.87 -12.89
C THR A 169 -1.96 19.78 -11.68
N ASN A 170 -1.67 19.22 -10.51
CA ASN A 170 -1.59 19.94 -9.24
C ASN A 170 -0.16 20.34 -8.88
N ALA A 171 0.56 21.00 -9.78
CA ALA A 171 1.95 21.39 -9.57
C ALA A 171 2.20 22.23 -8.28
N ASN A 172 1.17 22.88 -7.74
CA ASN A 172 1.26 23.68 -6.51
C ASN A 172 0.84 22.93 -5.24
N SER A 173 0.50 21.65 -5.36
CA SER A 173 0.01 20.84 -4.25
C SER A 173 0.78 19.51 -4.25
N THR A 174 1.88 19.50 -3.52
CA THR A 174 2.75 18.33 -3.43
C THR A 174 2.62 17.63 -2.10
N VAL A 175 2.78 16.32 -2.10
CA VAL A 175 2.74 15.47 -0.91
C VAL A 175 3.91 14.52 -0.85
N SER A 176 4.25 14.12 0.36
CA SER A 176 5.15 12.99 0.62
C SER A 176 4.35 11.72 0.74
N LEU A 177 4.63 10.74 -0.12
CA LEU A 177 3.97 9.44 -0.08
C LEU A 177 4.98 8.31 0.05
N PRO A 178 4.62 7.22 0.75
CA PRO A 178 5.42 6.00 0.80
C PRO A 178 5.43 5.32 -0.56
N TYR A 179 6.57 4.76 -0.94
CA TYR A 179 6.75 4.18 -2.26
C TYR A 179 7.65 2.95 -2.29
N ILE A 180 7.58 2.23 -3.41
CA ILE A 180 8.58 1.33 -3.94
C ILE A 180 8.92 1.81 -5.35
N ALA A 181 10.20 1.89 -5.69
CA ALA A 181 10.64 2.38 -6.98
C ALA A 181 11.50 1.36 -7.73
N PHE A 182 11.33 1.35 -9.05
CA PHE A 182 12.12 0.55 -9.98
C PHE A 182 12.86 1.49 -10.93
N ASN A 183 14.16 1.27 -11.11
CA ASN A 183 14.94 1.99 -12.10
C ASN A 183 14.75 1.41 -13.52
N TYR A 184 15.33 2.06 -14.51
CA TYR A 184 15.28 1.65 -15.91
C TYR A 184 15.90 0.26 -16.20
N LEU A 185 16.70 -0.29 -15.28
CA LEU A 185 17.20 -1.66 -15.35
C LEU A 185 16.23 -2.67 -14.73
N GLY A 186 15.16 -2.19 -14.10
CA GLY A 186 14.19 -2.99 -13.38
C GLY A 186 14.66 -3.44 -12.00
N GLN A 187 15.66 -2.78 -11.44
CA GLN A 187 16.14 -3.01 -10.08
C GLN A 187 15.34 -2.15 -9.08
N LEU A 188 15.23 -2.65 -7.86
CA LEU A 188 14.62 -1.89 -6.77
C LEU A 188 15.58 -0.79 -6.31
N VAL A 189 15.07 0.44 -6.20
CA VAL A 189 15.87 1.60 -5.75
C VAL A 189 15.24 2.25 -4.53
N SER A 190 16.10 2.80 -3.66
CA SER A 190 15.70 3.45 -2.41
C SER A 190 15.66 4.97 -2.49
N SER A 191 16.10 5.56 -3.60
CA SER A 191 16.09 7.02 -3.80
C SER A 191 15.55 7.42 -5.16
N ALA A 192 15.02 8.65 -5.23
CA ALA A 192 14.55 9.24 -6.48
C ALA A 192 15.67 9.45 -7.51
N ASN A 193 16.93 9.40 -7.09
CA ASN A 193 18.10 9.66 -7.92
C ASN A 193 18.66 8.41 -8.62
N ASP A 194 17.95 7.28 -8.60
CA ASP A 194 18.30 6.02 -9.32
C ASP A 194 19.63 5.35 -8.94
N GLN A 195 20.36 5.89 -7.98
CA GLN A 195 21.77 5.52 -7.77
C GLN A 195 21.96 4.43 -6.73
N ASP A 196 21.02 4.29 -5.81
CA ASP A 196 21.15 3.36 -4.70
C ASP A 196 20.18 2.18 -4.83
N VAL A 197 20.69 1.06 -5.31
CA VAL A 197 19.93 -0.20 -5.27
C VAL A 197 19.64 -0.56 -3.83
N ALA A 198 18.38 -0.83 -3.51
CA ALA A 198 17.96 -1.22 -2.18
C ALA A 198 18.65 -2.54 -1.76
N GLY A 199 19.63 -2.46 -0.84
CA GLY A 199 20.56 -3.56 -0.58
C GLY A 199 19.92 -4.89 -0.17
N ASN A 200 18.74 -4.87 0.49
CA ASN A 200 18.09 -6.05 1.07
C ASN A 200 16.74 -6.41 0.42
N GLY A 201 16.38 -5.76 -0.68
CA GLY A 201 15.04 -5.93 -1.23
C GLY A 201 13.95 -5.24 -0.39
N ALA A 202 12.70 -5.56 -0.66
CA ALA A 202 11.58 -5.04 0.10
C ALA A 202 10.56 -6.15 0.40
N ASP A 203 10.09 -6.17 1.63
CA ASP A 203 9.08 -7.10 2.11
C ASP A 203 7.77 -6.35 2.35
N ILE A 204 6.70 -6.78 1.70
CA ILE A 204 5.38 -6.15 1.79
C ILE A 204 4.42 -7.11 2.48
N PRO A 205 4.19 -6.93 3.77
CA PRO A 205 3.24 -7.76 4.51
C PRO A 205 1.81 -7.35 4.21
N LEU A 206 0.98 -8.32 3.88
CA LEU A 206 -0.45 -8.14 3.67
C LEU A 206 -1.23 -8.45 4.94
N ALA A 207 -2.17 -7.60 5.27
CA ALA A 207 -3.07 -7.74 6.41
C ALA A 207 -4.52 -7.74 5.97
N GLN A 208 -5.37 -8.39 6.76
CA GLN A 208 -6.83 -8.26 6.63
C GLN A 208 -7.33 -7.19 7.57
N GLY A 209 -8.15 -6.30 7.07
CA GLY A 209 -8.69 -5.23 7.89
C GLY A 209 -9.34 -4.12 7.07
N SER A 210 -9.63 -3.04 7.73
CA SER A 210 -10.21 -1.83 7.14
C SER A 210 -9.69 -0.59 7.83
N VAL A 211 -9.74 0.52 7.13
CA VAL A 211 -9.41 1.84 7.67
C VAL A 211 -10.68 2.66 7.74
N ALA A 212 -11.00 3.15 8.94
CA ALA A 212 -12.11 4.05 9.15
C ALA A 212 -11.64 5.50 8.99
N TYR A 213 -12.47 6.33 8.37
CA TYR A 213 -12.28 7.78 8.30
C TYR A 213 -13.61 8.48 8.57
N ALA A 214 -13.55 9.70 9.08
CA ALA A 214 -14.73 10.50 9.32
C ALA A 214 -14.75 11.72 8.41
N LEU A 215 -15.93 12.04 7.91
CA LEU A 215 -16.21 13.25 7.16
C LEU A 215 -17.03 14.21 8.02
N ASP A 216 -16.75 15.49 7.91
CA ASP A 216 -17.63 16.52 8.47
C ASP A 216 -19.01 16.41 7.81
N PRO A 217 -20.10 16.31 8.60
CA PRO A 217 -21.44 16.14 8.06
C PRO A 217 -21.92 17.28 7.13
N SER A 218 -21.41 18.49 7.38
CA SER A 218 -21.83 19.69 6.66
C SER A 218 -20.98 19.96 5.43
N THR A 219 -19.66 19.87 5.57
CA THR A 219 -18.71 20.22 4.48
C THR A 219 -18.31 19.03 3.63
N LYS A 220 -18.57 17.79 4.12
CA LYS A 220 -18.13 16.53 3.51
C LYS A 220 -16.61 16.42 3.33
N THR A 221 -15.87 17.26 4.03
CA THR A 221 -14.40 17.22 4.06
C THR A 221 -13.92 16.27 5.17
N PRO A 222 -12.72 15.66 5.03
CA PRO A 222 -12.18 14.82 6.08
C PRO A 222 -11.93 15.66 7.35
N THR A 223 -12.40 15.15 8.49
CA THR A 223 -12.12 15.81 9.76
C THR A 223 -10.73 15.45 10.24
N LEU A 224 -9.90 16.47 10.45
CA LEU A 224 -8.52 16.31 10.93
C LEU A 224 -8.45 15.78 12.38
N THR A 225 -9.54 15.92 13.14
CA THR A 225 -9.60 15.57 14.56
C THR A 225 -9.90 14.09 14.85
N SER A 226 -10.38 13.35 13.85
CA SER A 226 -10.74 11.92 14.05
C SER A 226 -9.62 10.96 13.67
N VAL A 227 -8.44 11.49 13.39
CA VAL A 227 -7.32 10.72 12.92
C VAL A 227 -6.45 10.29 14.10
N GLY A 228 -6.93 9.31 14.82
CA GLY A 228 -6.14 8.63 15.86
C GLY A 228 -5.65 7.28 15.39
N ALA A 229 -4.74 6.70 16.15
CA ALA A 229 -4.21 5.34 15.97
C ALA A 229 -5.28 4.23 15.85
N ASN A 230 -6.53 4.55 16.15
CA ASN A 230 -7.66 3.63 16.11
C ASN A 230 -8.41 3.60 14.78
N ALA A 231 -7.93 4.30 13.75
CA ALA A 231 -8.58 4.31 12.44
C ALA A 231 -8.39 2.98 11.70
N VAL A 232 -7.34 2.22 12.03
CA VAL A 232 -7.02 0.95 11.39
C VAL A 232 -7.51 -0.19 12.26
N ALA A 233 -8.39 -1.02 11.71
CA ALA A 233 -8.93 -2.21 12.38
C ALA A 233 -8.53 -3.47 11.61
N GLU A 234 -7.66 -4.28 12.22
CA GLU A 234 -7.31 -5.60 11.68
C GLU A 234 -8.38 -6.64 12.08
N SER A 235 -8.66 -7.58 11.21
CA SER A 235 -9.63 -8.65 11.44
C SER A 235 -9.13 -10.03 10.93
N PRO A 236 -8.67 -10.92 11.83
CA PRO A 236 -8.61 -10.80 13.29
C PRO A 236 -7.57 -9.78 13.76
N VAL A 237 -7.72 -9.29 14.99
CA VAL A 237 -6.78 -8.35 15.60
C VAL A 237 -5.38 -8.94 15.63
N GLY A 238 -4.38 -8.17 15.18
CA GLY A 238 -2.98 -8.59 15.14
C GLY A 238 -2.67 -9.58 14.01
N ASN A 239 -3.50 -9.68 12.97
CA ASN A 239 -3.21 -10.60 11.87
C ASN A 239 -1.95 -10.23 11.09
N SER A 240 -1.53 -8.99 11.09
CA SER A 240 -0.28 -8.54 10.46
C SER A 240 0.99 -8.82 11.29
N THR A 241 0.83 -9.21 12.54
CA THR A 241 1.94 -9.53 13.45
C THR A 241 2.03 -11.01 13.80
N ASN A 242 1.01 -11.77 13.47
CA ASN A 242 0.96 -13.22 13.67
C ASN A 242 1.58 -13.95 12.45
N ILE A 243 2.03 -15.17 12.68
CA ILE A 243 2.77 -16.02 11.72
C ILE A 243 1.98 -16.39 10.45
N THR A 244 0.72 -16.00 10.33
CA THR A 244 -0.20 -16.44 9.26
C THR A 244 -0.40 -15.44 8.12
N TYR A 245 0.34 -14.35 8.08
CA TYR A 245 0.20 -13.37 7.00
C TYR A 245 1.12 -13.68 5.81
N ASN A 246 0.71 -13.26 4.62
CA ASN A 246 1.50 -13.38 3.41
C ASN A 246 2.43 -12.18 3.27
N ILE A 247 3.67 -12.43 2.88
CA ILE A 247 4.65 -11.40 2.53
C ILE A 247 4.91 -11.48 1.03
N VAL A 248 4.85 -10.35 0.36
CA VAL A 248 5.37 -10.20 -0.99
C VAL A 248 6.80 -9.69 -0.86
N HIS A 249 7.76 -10.54 -1.20
CA HIS A 249 9.18 -10.19 -1.24
C HIS A 249 9.56 -9.70 -2.62
N ILE A 250 10.31 -8.59 -2.70
CA ILE A 250 10.83 -8.02 -3.93
C ILE A 250 12.36 -8.05 -3.85
N ASP A 251 12.96 -8.81 -4.76
CA ASP A 251 14.42 -8.91 -4.85
C ASP A 251 15.04 -7.60 -5.34
N ALA A 252 16.07 -7.13 -4.67
CA ALA A 252 16.69 -5.84 -4.94
C ALA A 252 17.28 -5.73 -6.35
N LEU A 253 18.01 -6.76 -6.78
CA LEU A 253 18.78 -6.71 -8.01
C LEU A 253 17.94 -6.99 -9.26
N THR A 254 16.95 -7.87 -9.13
CA THR A 254 16.12 -8.26 -10.25
C THR A 254 14.78 -7.52 -10.30
N GLY A 255 14.36 -6.90 -9.18
CA GLY A 255 13.04 -6.29 -9.01
C GLY A 255 11.89 -7.27 -9.14
N ARG A 256 12.16 -8.58 -9.05
CA ARG A 256 11.12 -9.62 -9.13
C ARG A 256 10.44 -9.77 -7.79
N ALA A 257 9.11 -9.77 -7.84
CA ALA A 257 8.29 -10.04 -6.68
C ALA A 257 7.98 -11.54 -6.59
N THR A 258 8.06 -12.08 -5.37
CA THR A 258 7.70 -13.46 -5.04
C THR A 258 6.80 -13.47 -3.81
N LEU A 259 5.95 -14.47 -3.70
CA LEU A 259 5.07 -14.63 -2.55
C LEU A 259 5.69 -15.62 -1.58
N GLU A 260 5.89 -15.18 -0.36
CA GLU A 260 6.35 -16.01 0.74
C GLU A 260 5.16 -16.37 1.62
N TYR A 261 4.96 -17.67 1.77
CA TYR A 261 3.92 -18.21 2.62
C TYR A 261 4.53 -18.62 3.96
N HIS A 262 4.14 -17.92 5.00
CA HIS A 262 4.42 -18.40 6.35
C HIS A 262 3.40 -19.49 6.72
N GLN A 263 3.74 -20.73 6.46
CA GLN A 263 2.94 -21.86 6.94
C GLN A 263 3.35 -22.19 8.38
N VAL A 264 2.38 -22.15 9.27
CA VAL A 264 2.53 -22.75 10.60
C VAL A 264 2.56 -24.26 10.42
N GLN A 265 3.69 -24.89 10.72
CA GLN A 265 3.78 -26.33 10.90
C GLN A 265 3.31 -26.71 12.30
#